data_8f8432b1b6905eb6aee9292abbbd5105
#
_entry.id   8f8432b1b6905eb6aee9292abbbd5105
#
_cell.length_a   1.000
_cell.length_b   1.000
_cell.length_c   1.000
_cell.angle_alpha   90.00
_cell.angle_beta   90.00
_cell.angle_gamma   90.00
#
_symmetry.space_group_name_H-M   'P 1'
#
loop_
_entity.id
_entity.type
_entity.pdbx_description
1 polymer ?
#
loop_
_entity_poly.entity_id
_entity_poly.type
_entity_poly.pdbx_seq_one_letter_code
_entity_poly.pdbx_strand_id
1 'polypeptide(L)'
;MMDNSNEHNDVTRRMVLGRGASIAVAGAVTALTTGAVAAPAARAATPGPRPDALPSSVAGVPIPDSRLAREAVAFARGAAPEVLFNHVMRTYVFGALVFDRRGVRYDRELVFVASVLHDLGLVESFQTPTERFEVDGADAAQRFLLRHRMSADRAALVWDAIALHTSVGIATRKRPEIAMVSVGSGLDFSGNGLQQIPSDVLEEVLTAFPREGFKEDAVDRILSLCRTKPMAELMHPFVEVGRRHIPGFPVPTVEDMLLAAPFDS
;
A
#
# COMPACT_ATOMS: atom_id res chain seq x y z
N MET A 1 14.17 -24.74 -51.26
CA MET A 1 13.35 -24.20 -52.35
C MET A 1 12.36 -23.25 -51.70
N MET A 2 12.67 -21.97 -51.86
CA MET A 2 11.80 -20.78 -52.07
C MET A 2 10.76 -20.49 -50.99
N ASP A 3 10.56 -19.37 -50.50
CA ASP A 3 11.04 -17.98 -50.69
C ASP A 3 9.91 -17.07 -50.12
N ASN A 4 10.32 -16.03 -49.46
CA ASN A 4 9.73 -14.69 -49.42
C ASN A 4 8.23 -14.52 -49.04
N SER A 5 7.82 -13.59 -48.25
CA SER A 5 8.03 -12.14 -48.41
C SER A 5 7.60 -11.36 -47.17
N ASN A 6 8.44 -10.43 -46.92
CA ASN A 6 8.35 -9.20 -46.15
C ASN A 6 7.22 -8.27 -46.68
N GLU A 7 6.38 -7.70 -45.81
CA GLU A 7 5.70 -6.44 -46.14
C GLU A 7 5.70 -5.50 -44.96
N HIS A 8 6.51 -4.47 -45.12
CA HIS A 8 6.47 -3.20 -44.41
C HIS A 8 5.15 -2.46 -44.69
N ASN A 9 4.55 -1.88 -43.68
CA ASN A 9 3.63 -0.79 -43.92
C ASN A 9 3.98 0.43 -43.05
N ASP A 10 4.61 1.34 -43.75
CA ASP A 10 4.97 2.70 -43.35
C ASP A 10 3.73 3.59 -43.56
N VAL A 11 3.25 4.30 -42.54
CA VAL A 11 2.21 5.34 -42.71
C VAL A 11 2.67 6.67 -42.15
N THR A 12 2.93 7.48 -43.09
CA THR A 12 3.42 8.83 -43.20
C THR A 12 2.68 9.86 -42.32
N ARG A 13 3.50 10.73 -41.74
CA ARG A 13 3.15 12.03 -41.15
C ARG A 13 2.32 12.93 -42.07
N ARG A 14 1.30 13.58 -41.58
CA ARG A 14 0.78 14.83 -42.12
C ARG A 14 0.79 15.93 -41.08
N MET A 15 1.67 16.88 -41.32
CA MET A 15 1.78 18.20 -40.69
C MET A 15 0.72 19.12 -41.30
N VAL A 16 -0.08 19.79 -40.48
CA VAL A 16 -0.91 20.91 -40.92
C VAL A 16 -0.54 22.16 -40.11
N LEU A 17 0.10 23.08 -40.83
CA LEU A 17 0.35 24.45 -40.39
C LEU A 17 -0.87 25.30 -40.69
N GLY A 18 -1.45 25.94 -39.67
CA GLY A 18 -2.44 27.00 -39.82
C GLY A 18 -1.87 28.34 -39.34
N ARG A 19 -1.70 29.27 -40.31
CA ARG A 19 -1.39 30.69 -40.10
C ARG A 19 -2.68 31.48 -39.83
N GLY A 20 -2.61 32.44 -38.92
CA GLY A 20 -3.69 33.46 -38.73
C GLY A 20 -3.29 34.54 -37.74
N ALA A 21 -2.76 35.59 -38.25
CA ALA A 21 -3.11 36.99 -38.29
C ALA A 21 -3.09 37.75 -36.93
N SER A 22 -2.10 38.63 -36.84
CA SER A 22 -1.94 39.71 -35.88
C SER A 22 -2.93 40.86 -36.18
N ILE A 23 -3.59 41.40 -35.17
CA ILE A 23 -4.22 42.70 -35.21
C ILE A 23 -3.57 43.55 -34.10
N ALA A 24 -2.84 44.57 -34.51
CA ALA A 24 -2.32 45.64 -33.65
C ALA A 24 -3.39 46.70 -33.45
N VAL A 25 -3.70 47.06 -32.19
CA VAL A 25 -4.45 48.28 -31.87
C VAL A 25 -3.55 49.15 -31.00
N ALA A 26 -3.17 50.28 -31.54
CA ALA A 26 -2.49 51.36 -30.85
C ALA A 26 -3.52 52.16 -30.01
N GLY A 27 -3.26 52.36 -28.74
CA GLY A 27 -4.06 53.20 -27.85
C GLY A 27 -3.14 54.01 -26.93
N ALA A 28 -3.40 55.31 -26.92
CA ALA A 28 -2.59 56.40 -26.39
C ALA A 28 -2.25 56.34 -24.89
N VAL A 29 -1.05 56.75 -24.58
CA VAL A 29 -0.50 56.96 -23.23
C VAL A 29 -1.06 58.27 -22.67
N THR A 30 -1.73 58.19 -21.52
CA THR A 30 -1.95 59.35 -20.64
C THR A 30 -1.28 59.06 -19.32
N ALA A 31 -0.21 59.78 -19.03
CA ALA A 31 0.51 59.72 -17.77
C ALA A 31 -0.29 60.43 -16.67
N LEU A 32 -0.71 59.70 -15.67
CA LEU A 32 -1.16 60.24 -14.38
C LEU A 32 -0.23 59.77 -13.29
N THR A 33 0.56 60.70 -12.76
CA THR A 33 1.37 60.50 -11.55
C THR A 33 0.48 60.47 -10.33
N THR A 34 0.35 59.29 -9.69
CA THR A 34 -0.24 59.17 -8.34
C THR A 34 0.76 58.54 -7.41
N GLY A 35 0.91 59.13 -6.26
CA GLY A 35 1.85 58.76 -5.22
C GLY A 35 1.69 57.31 -4.73
N ALA A 36 2.81 56.64 -4.56
CA ALA A 36 2.89 55.30 -3.98
C ALA A 36 2.50 55.34 -2.48
N VAL A 37 1.29 54.92 -2.17
CA VAL A 37 0.94 54.50 -0.82
C VAL A 37 1.43 53.08 -0.67
N ALA A 38 2.45 52.85 0.19
CA ALA A 38 2.95 51.52 0.52
C ALA A 38 1.83 50.71 1.19
N ALA A 39 1.33 49.69 0.50
CA ALA A 39 0.44 48.71 1.07
C ALA A 39 1.19 47.91 2.18
N PRO A 40 0.58 47.66 3.37
CA PRO A 40 1.18 46.85 4.38
C PRO A 40 1.42 45.44 3.81
N ALA A 41 2.64 44.91 3.98
CA ALA A 41 3.00 43.56 3.60
C ALA A 41 2.03 42.57 4.26
N ALA A 42 1.22 41.89 3.45
CA ALA A 42 0.37 40.82 3.91
C ALA A 42 1.25 39.73 4.53
N ARG A 43 1.16 39.60 5.85
CA ARG A 43 1.81 38.54 6.60
C ARG A 43 1.24 37.24 6.05
N ALA A 44 2.08 36.42 5.41
CA ALA A 44 1.69 35.10 4.94
C ALA A 44 1.10 34.33 6.14
N ALA A 45 -0.20 34.05 6.07
CA ALA A 45 -0.85 33.19 7.07
C ALA A 45 -0.16 31.83 7.01
N THR A 46 0.33 31.37 8.15
CA THR A 46 0.83 30.01 8.30
C THR A 46 -0.27 29.06 7.85
N PRO A 47 -0.05 28.19 6.88
CA PRO A 47 -1.10 27.21 6.49
C PRO A 47 -1.50 26.44 7.75
N GLY A 48 -2.78 26.46 8.08
CA GLY A 48 -3.34 25.62 9.14
C GLY A 48 -3.06 24.13 8.83
N PRO A 49 -3.10 23.25 9.83
CA PRO A 49 -2.88 21.83 9.62
C PRO A 49 -3.83 21.34 8.51
N ARG A 50 -3.29 20.65 7.51
CA ARG A 50 -4.11 20.01 6.48
C ARG A 50 -4.93 18.94 7.15
N PRO A 51 -6.25 18.85 6.91
CA PRO A 51 -7.12 17.87 7.58
C PRO A 51 -6.70 16.40 7.39
N ASP A 52 -5.78 16.12 6.44
CA ASP A 52 -5.28 14.78 6.12
C ASP A 52 -3.85 14.52 6.60
N ALA A 53 -3.23 15.45 7.34
CA ALA A 53 -1.86 15.28 7.80
C ALA A 53 -1.78 14.23 8.93
N LEU A 54 -0.91 13.24 8.75
CA LEU A 54 -0.59 12.30 9.82
C LEU A 54 0.12 13.01 10.97
N PRO A 55 -0.03 12.52 12.23
CA PRO A 55 0.78 13.00 13.34
C PRO A 55 2.26 12.71 13.07
N SER A 56 3.16 13.51 13.63
CA SER A 56 4.61 13.31 13.50
C SER A 56 5.10 12.07 14.25
N SER A 57 4.36 11.65 15.28
CA SER A 57 4.61 10.41 16.04
C SER A 57 3.32 9.90 16.66
N VAL A 58 3.27 8.61 16.95
CA VAL A 58 2.19 7.96 17.73
C VAL A 58 2.84 7.01 18.72
N ALA A 59 2.49 7.11 19.98
CA ALA A 59 3.04 6.30 21.07
C ALA A 59 4.60 6.31 21.08
N GLY A 60 5.19 7.48 20.83
CA GLY A 60 6.64 7.65 20.73
C GLY A 60 7.29 7.10 19.44
N VAL A 61 6.52 6.46 18.57
CA VAL A 61 7.01 5.98 17.26
C VAL A 61 6.93 7.12 16.23
N PRO A 62 8.07 7.56 15.67
CA PRO A 62 8.07 8.58 14.63
C PRO A 62 7.38 8.07 13.36
N ILE A 63 6.51 8.89 12.77
CA ILE A 63 5.88 8.61 11.47
C ILE A 63 6.75 9.28 10.38
N PRO A 64 7.32 8.51 9.43
CA PRO A 64 8.10 9.07 8.33
C PRO A 64 7.32 10.08 7.51
N ASP A 65 7.95 11.24 7.24
CA ASP A 65 7.38 12.35 6.47
C ASP A 65 8.25 12.72 5.25
N SER A 66 8.90 11.74 4.65
CA SER A 66 9.58 11.93 3.37
C SER A 66 8.57 12.10 2.23
N ARG A 67 9.04 12.55 1.08
CA ARG A 67 8.19 12.62 -0.11
C ARG A 67 7.59 11.24 -0.44
N LEU A 68 8.40 10.17 -0.42
CA LEU A 68 7.95 8.82 -0.72
C LEU A 68 6.91 8.34 0.30
N ALA A 69 7.14 8.58 1.59
CA ALA A 69 6.19 8.22 2.65
C ALA A 69 4.83 8.90 2.46
N ARG A 70 4.82 10.20 2.17
CA ARG A 70 3.58 10.94 1.90
C ARG A 70 2.85 10.43 0.65
N GLU A 71 3.59 10.13 -0.43
CA GLU A 71 3.02 9.58 -1.66
C GLU A 71 2.44 8.17 -1.45
N ALA A 72 3.10 7.32 -0.64
CA ALA A 72 2.58 6.00 -0.26
C ALA A 72 1.29 6.12 0.57
N VAL A 73 1.25 7.02 1.54
CA VAL A 73 0.05 7.31 2.34
C VAL A 73 -1.11 7.80 1.46
N ALA A 74 -0.84 8.75 0.56
CA ALA A 74 -1.85 9.26 -0.35
C ALA A 74 -2.38 8.17 -1.29
N PHE A 75 -1.50 7.30 -1.77
CA PHE A 75 -1.86 6.16 -2.61
C PHE A 75 -2.74 5.15 -1.87
N ALA A 76 -2.35 4.75 -0.65
CA ALA A 76 -3.12 3.82 0.16
C ALA A 76 -4.49 4.39 0.56
N ARG A 77 -4.57 5.66 0.99
CA ARG A 77 -5.84 6.33 1.31
C ARG A 77 -6.77 6.47 0.11
N GLY A 78 -6.21 6.72 -1.07
CA GLY A 78 -6.99 6.82 -2.30
C GLY A 78 -7.53 5.47 -2.80
N ALA A 79 -6.93 4.36 -2.37
CA ALA A 79 -7.26 3.02 -2.82
C ALA A 79 -8.13 2.25 -1.83
N ALA A 80 -7.91 2.41 -0.52
CA ALA A 80 -8.50 1.59 0.53
C ALA A 80 -9.49 2.40 1.40
N PRO A 81 -10.52 1.77 1.97
CA PRO A 81 -11.36 2.42 2.97
C PRO A 81 -10.57 2.70 4.25
N GLU A 82 -11.07 3.65 5.04
CA GLU A 82 -10.39 4.14 6.24
C GLU A 82 -10.07 3.03 7.25
N VAL A 83 -10.96 2.06 7.42
CA VAL A 83 -10.75 0.91 8.32
C VAL A 83 -9.50 0.11 7.95
N LEU A 84 -9.28 -0.14 6.66
CA LEU A 84 -8.07 -0.83 6.17
C LEU A 84 -6.85 0.09 6.24
N PHE A 85 -7.00 1.38 5.92
CA PHE A 85 -5.94 2.36 6.10
C PHE A 85 -5.47 2.44 7.58
N ASN A 86 -6.40 2.45 8.52
CA ASN A 86 -6.07 2.44 9.94
C ASN A 86 -5.34 1.14 10.35
N HIS A 87 -5.70 -0.02 9.76
CA HIS A 87 -4.97 -1.28 9.97
C HIS A 87 -3.50 -1.18 9.53
N VAL A 88 -3.24 -0.70 8.33
CA VAL A 88 -1.85 -0.61 7.83
C VAL A 88 -1.01 0.37 8.63
N MET A 89 -1.61 1.44 9.16
CA MET A 89 -0.94 2.36 10.06
C MET A 89 -0.64 1.73 11.41
N ARG A 90 -1.59 1.00 12.01
CA ARG A 90 -1.36 0.24 13.26
C ARG A 90 -0.30 -0.85 13.06
N THR A 91 -0.27 -1.51 11.91
CA THR A 91 0.77 -2.48 11.54
C THR A 91 2.16 -1.87 11.68
N TYR A 92 2.38 -0.67 11.13
CA TYR A 92 3.65 0.01 11.28
C TYR A 92 3.97 0.36 12.74
N VAL A 93 3.02 0.98 13.46
CA VAL A 93 3.26 1.43 14.84
C VAL A 93 3.53 0.25 15.77
N PHE A 94 2.73 -0.81 15.71
CA PHE A 94 2.93 -2.01 16.55
C PHE A 94 4.24 -2.73 16.24
N GLY A 95 4.59 -2.86 14.96
CA GLY A 95 5.88 -3.40 14.56
C GLY A 95 7.03 -2.59 15.12
N ALA A 96 6.99 -1.26 14.99
CA ALA A 96 8.01 -0.35 15.50
C ALA A 96 8.14 -0.43 17.04
N LEU A 97 7.03 -0.43 17.78
CA LEU A 97 7.04 -0.57 19.25
C LEU A 97 7.77 -1.83 19.69
N VAL A 98 7.55 -2.97 19.00
CA VAL A 98 8.20 -4.23 19.34
C VAL A 98 9.70 -4.21 19.01
N PHE A 99 10.06 -3.70 17.83
CA PHE A 99 11.43 -3.75 17.33
C PHE A 99 12.32 -2.70 18.00
N ASP A 100 11.81 -1.48 18.20
CA ASP A 100 12.53 -0.41 18.92
C ASP A 100 12.81 -0.81 20.38
N ARG A 101 11.83 -1.41 21.05
CA ARG A 101 12.00 -1.95 22.42
C ARG A 101 13.08 -3.04 22.50
N ARG A 102 13.28 -3.79 21.43
CA ARG A 102 14.31 -4.84 21.35
C ARG A 102 15.66 -4.32 20.86
N GLY A 103 15.77 -3.02 20.54
CA GLY A 103 16.98 -2.40 20.01
C GLY A 103 17.37 -2.89 18.61
N VAL A 104 16.40 -3.41 17.84
CA VAL A 104 16.64 -3.92 16.49
C VAL A 104 16.76 -2.75 15.53
N ARG A 105 17.81 -2.74 14.71
CA ARG A 105 18.00 -1.72 13.66
C ARG A 105 17.30 -2.15 12.38
N TYR A 106 16.59 -1.23 11.74
CA TYR A 106 15.90 -1.41 10.47
C TYR A 106 15.80 -0.09 9.70
N ASP A 107 15.54 -0.17 8.40
CA ASP A 107 15.23 1.01 7.59
C ASP A 107 13.78 1.46 7.86
N ARG A 108 13.63 2.51 8.65
CA ARG A 108 12.33 3.01 9.13
C ARG A 108 11.41 3.45 7.99
N GLU A 109 11.95 4.14 6.99
CA GLU A 109 11.16 4.58 5.84
C GLU A 109 10.68 3.37 5.01
N LEU A 110 11.57 2.42 4.77
CA LEU A 110 11.25 1.23 3.99
C LEU A 110 10.15 0.41 4.68
N VAL A 111 10.28 0.17 6.00
CA VAL A 111 9.25 -0.55 6.76
C VAL A 111 7.94 0.21 6.80
N PHE A 112 7.98 1.54 6.95
CA PHE A 112 6.77 2.36 6.91
C PHE A 112 6.04 2.19 5.59
N VAL A 113 6.75 2.35 4.47
CA VAL A 113 6.16 2.22 3.14
C VAL A 113 5.66 0.79 2.89
N ALA A 114 6.42 -0.23 3.31
CA ALA A 114 5.99 -1.62 3.22
C ALA A 114 4.70 -1.85 4.01
N SER A 115 4.62 -1.36 5.27
CA SER A 115 3.42 -1.48 6.11
C SER A 115 2.22 -0.75 5.51
N VAL A 116 2.41 0.47 4.98
CA VAL A 116 1.31 1.25 4.38
C VAL A 116 0.73 0.58 3.13
N LEU A 117 1.55 -0.17 2.39
CA LEU A 117 1.16 -0.80 1.12
C LEU A 117 0.86 -2.30 1.23
N HIS A 118 1.01 -2.94 2.40
CA HIS A 118 1.02 -4.42 2.48
C HIS A 118 -0.31 -5.07 2.11
N ASP A 119 -1.41 -4.40 2.35
CA ASP A 119 -2.76 -4.93 2.13
C ASP A 119 -3.44 -4.40 0.85
N LEU A 120 -2.66 -3.83 -0.09
CA LEU A 120 -3.23 -3.41 -1.38
C LEU A 120 -3.95 -4.54 -2.11
N GLY A 121 -3.47 -5.78 -2.01
CA GLY A 121 -4.10 -6.93 -2.65
C GLY A 121 -5.46 -7.34 -2.05
N LEU A 122 -5.84 -6.79 -0.89
CA LEU A 122 -7.21 -6.90 -0.37
C LEU A 122 -8.18 -5.93 -1.06
N VAL A 123 -7.69 -5.00 -1.88
CA VAL A 123 -8.50 -4.05 -2.64
C VAL A 123 -8.71 -4.60 -4.06
N GLU A 124 -9.94 -4.70 -4.49
CA GLU A 124 -10.34 -5.37 -5.74
C GLU A 124 -9.58 -4.88 -6.97
N SER A 125 -9.32 -3.56 -7.07
CA SER A 125 -8.60 -2.97 -8.20
C SER A 125 -7.14 -3.43 -8.37
N PHE A 126 -6.57 -4.09 -7.38
CA PHE A 126 -5.21 -4.65 -7.45
C PHE A 126 -5.20 -6.17 -7.60
N GLN A 127 -6.35 -6.83 -7.49
CA GLN A 127 -6.45 -8.29 -7.53
C GLN A 127 -6.30 -8.84 -8.95
N THR A 128 -5.54 -9.92 -9.07
CA THR A 128 -5.51 -10.77 -10.26
C THR A 128 -6.31 -12.06 -10.01
N PRO A 129 -6.76 -12.77 -11.05
CA PRO A 129 -7.60 -13.96 -10.87
C PRO A 129 -6.90 -15.15 -10.18
N THR A 130 -5.58 -15.21 -10.24
CA THR A 130 -4.80 -16.42 -9.89
C THR A 130 -3.86 -16.24 -8.70
N GLU A 131 -3.41 -15.01 -8.43
CA GLU A 131 -2.41 -14.78 -7.39
C GLU A 131 -3.04 -14.61 -6.01
N ARG A 132 -2.29 -14.99 -4.99
CA ARG A 132 -2.62 -14.67 -3.59
C ARG A 132 -2.62 -13.15 -3.40
N PHE A 133 -3.45 -12.67 -2.47
CA PHE A 133 -3.56 -11.23 -2.23
C PHE A 133 -2.23 -10.59 -1.81
N GLU A 134 -1.37 -11.32 -1.08
CA GLU A 134 -0.05 -10.80 -0.69
C GLU A 134 0.86 -10.59 -1.91
N VAL A 135 0.76 -11.46 -2.93
CA VAL A 135 1.50 -11.32 -4.19
C VAL A 135 0.93 -10.14 -4.99
N ASP A 136 -0.39 -10.04 -5.13
CA ASP A 136 -1.04 -8.90 -5.79
C ASP A 136 -0.64 -7.57 -5.14
N GLY A 137 -0.64 -7.52 -3.79
CA GLY A 137 -0.22 -6.35 -3.02
C GLY A 137 1.26 -6.03 -3.20
N ALA A 138 2.13 -7.05 -3.13
CA ALA A 138 3.57 -6.90 -3.32
C ALA A 138 3.91 -6.36 -4.73
N ASP A 139 3.25 -6.89 -5.76
CA ASP A 139 3.41 -6.44 -7.13
C ASP A 139 2.92 -4.99 -7.34
N ALA A 140 1.79 -4.63 -6.74
CA ALA A 140 1.28 -3.27 -6.78
C ALA A 140 2.23 -2.29 -6.08
N ALA A 141 2.74 -2.65 -4.91
CA ALA A 141 3.72 -1.87 -4.17
C ALA A 141 5.04 -1.73 -4.94
N GLN A 142 5.57 -2.82 -5.51
CA GLN A 142 6.80 -2.77 -6.29
C GLN A 142 6.66 -1.85 -7.51
N ARG A 143 5.56 -1.95 -8.26
CA ARG A 143 5.27 -1.04 -9.37
C ARG A 143 5.21 0.42 -8.93
N PHE A 144 4.59 0.70 -7.78
CA PHE A 144 4.56 2.04 -7.17
C PHE A 144 5.98 2.53 -6.87
N LEU A 145 6.79 1.75 -6.17
CA LEU A 145 8.13 2.12 -5.73
C LEU A 145 9.10 2.37 -6.89
N LEU A 146 9.07 1.53 -7.91
CA LEU A 146 9.91 1.71 -9.11
C LEU A 146 9.54 2.98 -9.87
N ARG A 147 8.24 3.35 -9.95
CA ARG A 147 7.81 4.65 -10.51
C ARG A 147 8.33 5.84 -9.70
N HIS A 148 8.51 5.66 -8.37
CA HIS A 148 9.08 6.66 -7.47
C HIS A 148 10.61 6.58 -7.36
N ARG A 149 11.26 5.86 -8.31
CA ARG A 149 12.72 5.76 -8.44
C ARG A 149 13.42 5.08 -7.25
N MET A 150 12.73 4.23 -6.52
CA MET A 150 13.39 3.35 -5.57
C MET A 150 14.26 2.35 -6.35
N SER A 151 15.43 2.01 -5.81
CA SER A 151 16.27 0.98 -6.43
C SER A 151 15.58 -0.38 -6.45
N ALA A 152 15.90 -1.21 -7.44
CA ALA A 152 15.30 -2.52 -7.60
C ALA A 152 15.48 -3.41 -6.35
N ASP A 153 16.65 -3.38 -5.73
CA ASP A 153 16.94 -4.17 -4.52
C ASP A 153 16.08 -3.74 -3.32
N ARG A 154 15.89 -2.43 -3.14
CA ARG A 154 15.01 -1.94 -2.06
C ARG A 154 13.54 -2.24 -2.34
N ALA A 155 13.11 -2.11 -3.60
CA ALA A 155 11.75 -2.46 -4.02
C ALA A 155 11.49 -3.97 -3.88
N ALA A 156 12.47 -4.83 -4.16
CA ALA A 156 12.40 -6.27 -3.94
C ALA A 156 12.30 -6.61 -2.44
N LEU A 157 13.02 -5.89 -1.57
CA LEU A 157 12.90 -6.09 -0.13
C LEU A 157 11.50 -5.71 0.39
N VAL A 158 10.88 -4.66 -0.14
CA VAL A 158 9.48 -4.32 0.18
C VAL A 158 8.54 -5.39 -0.37
N TRP A 159 8.79 -5.89 -1.57
CA TRP A 159 8.03 -6.99 -2.15
C TRP A 159 8.04 -8.22 -1.23
N ASP A 160 9.22 -8.67 -0.77
CA ASP A 160 9.37 -9.77 0.18
C ASP A 160 8.64 -9.50 1.51
N ALA A 161 8.73 -8.27 2.02
CA ALA A 161 8.05 -7.89 3.26
C ALA A 161 6.53 -8.03 3.15
N ILE A 162 5.98 -7.64 2.01
CA ILE A 162 4.54 -7.75 1.73
C ILE A 162 4.14 -9.19 1.42
N ALA A 163 4.85 -9.87 0.51
CA ALA A 163 4.51 -11.23 0.10
C ALA A 163 4.59 -12.25 1.24
N LEU A 164 5.43 -12.00 2.25
CA LEU A 164 5.65 -12.91 3.37
C LEU A 164 4.92 -12.51 4.66
N HIS A 165 4.17 -11.39 4.70
CA HIS A 165 3.66 -10.86 5.97
C HIS A 165 2.70 -11.81 6.70
N THR A 166 1.95 -12.66 5.98
CA THR A 166 1.09 -13.71 6.55
C THR A 166 1.82 -15.03 6.83
N SER A 167 3.06 -15.18 6.34
CA SER A 167 3.86 -16.41 6.49
C SER A 167 4.52 -16.47 7.86
N VAL A 168 3.69 -16.71 8.89
CA VAL A 168 4.11 -16.78 10.29
C VAL A 168 5.21 -17.82 10.48
N GLY A 169 6.27 -17.46 11.23
CA GLY A 169 7.43 -18.32 11.46
C GLY A 169 8.49 -18.27 10.36
N ILE A 170 8.11 -17.91 9.10
CA ILE A 170 9.07 -17.69 8.02
C ILE A 170 9.53 -16.23 8.00
N ALA A 171 8.60 -15.28 7.92
CA ALA A 171 8.91 -13.85 7.88
C ALA A 171 9.79 -13.39 9.04
N THR A 172 9.52 -13.89 10.26
CA THR A 172 10.28 -13.55 11.48
C THR A 172 11.73 -14.10 11.50
N ARG A 173 12.10 -14.94 10.54
CA ARG A 173 13.47 -15.44 10.35
C ARG A 173 14.24 -14.71 9.24
N LYS A 174 13.61 -13.73 8.64
CA LYS A 174 14.17 -12.90 7.57
C LYS A 174 14.77 -11.60 8.13
N ARG A 175 15.15 -10.69 7.22
CA ARG A 175 15.64 -9.36 7.58
C ARG A 175 14.62 -8.61 8.46
N PRO A 176 15.08 -7.70 9.33
CA PRO A 176 14.21 -6.94 10.21
C PRO A 176 13.03 -6.27 9.51
N GLU A 177 13.25 -5.74 8.30
CA GLU A 177 12.23 -5.06 7.52
C GLU A 177 11.07 -6.00 7.14
N ILE A 178 11.37 -7.26 6.80
CA ILE A 178 10.38 -8.29 6.48
C ILE A 178 9.66 -8.75 7.75
N ALA A 179 10.45 -9.07 8.77
CA ALA A 179 9.93 -9.57 10.04
C ALA A 179 8.97 -8.57 10.71
N MET A 180 9.29 -7.27 10.63
CA MET A 180 8.53 -6.22 11.30
C MET A 180 7.13 -6.04 10.72
N VAL A 181 6.96 -6.09 9.39
CA VAL A 181 5.63 -6.02 8.77
C VAL A 181 4.76 -7.20 9.22
N SER A 182 5.31 -8.42 9.22
CA SER A 182 4.60 -9.61 9.68
C SER A 182 4.22 -9.53 11.17
N VAL A 183 5.13 -9.07 12.03
CA VAL A 183 4.85 -8.93 13.47
C VAL A 183 3.79 -7.87 13.73
N GLY A 184 3.89 -6.70 13.08
CA GLY A 184 2.94 -5.61 13.25
C GLY A 184 1.54 -5.97 12.76
N SER A 185 1.44 -6.56 11.55
CA SER A 185 0.17 -7.05 10.99
C SER A 185 -0.46 -8.12 11.88
N GLY A 186 0.33 -9.12 12.34
CA GLY A 186 -0.15 -10.17 13.22
C GLY A 186 -0.64 -9.67 14.57
N LEU A 187 0.03 -8.67 15.16
CA LEU A 187 -0.40 -8.03 16.40
C LEU A 187 -1.77 -7.34 16.23
N ASP A 188 -1.96 -6.58 15.17
CA ASP A 188 -3.24 -5.92 14.94
C ASP A 188 -4.34 -6.90 14.54
N PHE A 189 -4.03 -7.88 13.69
CA PHE A 189 -5.02 -8.86 13.22
C PHE A 189 -5.54 -9.75 14.35
N SER A 190 -4.63 -10.41 15.08
CA SER A 190 -5.00 -11.45 16.08
C SER A 190 -5.00 -10.97 17.52
N GLY A 191 -4.34 -9.86 17.82
CA GLY A 191 -4.09 -9.41 19.21
C GLY A 191 -3.04 -10.25 19.94
N ASN A 192 -2.45 -11.25 19.29
CA ASN A 192 -1.49 -12.14 19.93
C ASN A 192 -0.17 -11.39 20.21
N GLY A 193 0.15 -11.18 21.47
CA GLY A 193 1.31 -10.40 21.92
C GLY A 193 0.99 -8.98 22.38
N LEU A 194 -0.23 -8.48 22.20
CA LEU A 194 -0.63 -7.14 22.65
C LEU A 194 -0.47 -6.94 24.15
N GLN A 195 -0.55 -8.00 24.96
CA GLN A 195 -0.29 -7.95 26.41
C GLN A 195 1.14 -7.47 26.78
N GLN A 196 2.05 -7.43 25.82
CA GLN A 196 3.40 -6.89 25.99
C GLN A 196 3.46 -5.38 25.79
N ILE A 197 2.40 -4.75 25.27
CA ILE A 197 2.28 -3.31 25.05
C ILE A 197 1.52 -2.72 26.24
N PRO A 198 2.06 -1.68 26.93
CA PRO A 198 1.36 -1.00 28.00
C PRO A 198 -0.01 -0.48 27.54
N SER A 199 -1.00 -0.45 28.44
CA SER A 199 -2.38 -0.10 28.08
C SER A 199 -2.53 1.35 27.60
N ASP A 200 -1.79 2.28 28.19
CA ASP A 200 -1.75 3.68 27.80
C ASP A 200 -1.16 3.88 26.39
N VAL A 201 -0.11 3.14 26.07
CA VAL A 201 0.51 3.10 24.72
C VAL A 201 -0.48 2.52 23.70
N LEU A 202 -1.18 1.44 24.05
CA LEU A 202 -2.20 0.84 23.18
C LEU A 202 -3.36 1.82 22.93
N GLU A 203 -3.82 2.52 23.97
CA GLU A 203 -4.89 3.52 23.86
C GLU A 203 -4.50 4.68 22.93
N GLU A 204 -3.26 5.17 23.03
CA GLU A 204 -2.74 6.21 22.12
C GLU A 204 -2.75 5.74 20.65
N VAL A 205 -2.34 4.50 20.39
CA VAL A 205 -2.36 3.93 19.03
C VAL A 205 -3.79 3.82 18.50
N LEU A 206 -4.72 3.32 19.32
CA LEU A 206 -6.13 3.14 18.91
C LEU A 206 -6.89 4.46 18.81
N THR A 207 -6.47 5.50 19.53
CA THR A 207 -6.98 6.86 19.35
C THR A 207 -6.51 7.47 18.03
N ALA A 208 -5.23 7.30 17.69
CA ALA A 208 -4.67 7.82 16.44
C ALA A 208 -5.21 7.08 15.20
N PHE A 209 -5.41 5.77 15.30
CA PHE A 209 -5.87 4.90 14.22
C PHE A 209 -6.96 3.95 14.76
N PRO A 210 -8.23 4.37 14.77
CA PRO A 210 -9.35 3.60 15.31
C PRO A 210 -9.49 2.21 14.65
N ARG A 211 -9.95 1.22 15.46
CA ARG A 211 -10.10 -0.17 15.04
C ARG A 211 -11.56 -0.59 14.80
N GLU A 212 -12.48 0.36 14.89
CA GLU A 212 -13.90 0.12 14.70
C GLU A 212 -14.20 -0.46 13.32
N GLY A 213 -15.04 -1.50 13.27
CA GLY A 213 -15.42 -2.20 12.03
C GLY A 213 -14.32 -3.11 11.44
N PHE A 214 -13.11 -3.16 12.02
CA PHE A 214 -12.00 -3.91 11.42
C PHE A 214 -12.26 -5.43 11.33
N LYS A 215 -12.89 -6.02 12.35
CA LYS A 215 -13.13 -7.47 12.36
C LYS A 215 -14.09 -7.89 11.24
N GLU A 216 -15.14 -7.12 11.07
CA GLU A 216 -16.16 -7.32 10.07
C GLU A 216 -15.57 -7.11 8.66
N ASP A 217 -14.88 -5.98 8.44
CA ASP A 217 -14.22 -5.68 7.15
C ASP A 217 -13.18 -6.76 6.77
N ALA A 218 -12.37 -7.22 7.71
CA ALA A 218 -11.38 -8.28 7.47
C ALA A 218 -12.04 -9.60 7.05
N VAL A 219 -13.10 -10.03 7.74
CA VAL A 219 -13.84 -11.24 7.38
C VAL A 219 -14.49 -11.09 6.01
N ASP A 220 -15.10 -9.95 5.71
CA ASP A 220 -15.74 -9.70 4.42
C ASP A 220 -14.75 -9.72 3.26
N ARG A 221 -13.55 -9.16 3.43
CA ARG A 221 -12.48 -9.22 2.42
C ARG A 221 -11.98 -10.64 2.20
N ILE A 222 -11.72 -11.38 3.28
CA ILE A 222 -11.34 -12.80 3.17
C ILE A 222 -12.42 -13.59 2.43
N LEU A 223 -13.69 -13.40 2.74
CA LEU A 223 -14.79 -14.05 2.04
C LEU A 223 -14.91 -13.62 0.58
N SER A 224 -14.62 -12.36 0.27
CA SER A 224 -14.56 -11.88 -1.12
C SER A 224 -13.50 -12.64 -1.92
N LEU A 225 -12.26 -12.75 -1.40
CA LEU A 225 -11.18 -13.52 -2.01
C LEU A 225 -11.57 -14.99 -2.21
N CYS A 226 -12.14 -15.62 -1.17
CA CYS A 226 -12.59 -17.00 -1.23
C CYS A 226 -13.69 -17.23 -2.28
N ARG A 227 -14.51 -16.24 -2.59
CA ARG A 227 -15.57 -16.33 -3.62
C ARG A 227 -15.04 -16.04 -5.02
N THR A 228 -14.18 -15.04 -5.17
CA THR A 228 -13.74 -14.54 -6.49
C THR A 228 -12.55 -15.31 -7.04
N LYS A 229 -11.63 -15.76 -6.18
CA LYS A 229 -10.44 -16.52 -6.58
C LYS A 229 -10.07 -17.62 -5.56
N PRO A 230 -10.97 -18.59 -5.33
CA PRO A 230 -10.80 -19.59 -4.28
C PRO A 230 -9.48 -20.38 -4.40
N MET A 231 -9.03 -20.70 -5.61
CA MET A 231 -7.82 -21.48 -5.82
C MET A 231 -6.51 -20.69 -5.52
N ALA A 232 -6.56 -19.37 -5.52
CA ALA A 232 -5.46 -18.55 -5.05
C ALA A 232 -5.22 -18.71 -3.54
N GLU A 233 -6.26 -19.13 -2.80
CA GLU A 233 -6.17 -19.38 -1.36
C GLU A 233 -5.71 -20.82 -1.02
N LEU A 234 -5.35 -21.62 -2.02
CA LEU A 234 -4.86 -22.98 -1.78
C LEU A 234 -3.64 -22.94 -0.85
N MET A 235 -3.70 -23.71 0.24
CA MET A 235 -2.70 -23.73 1.31
C MET A 235 -2.54 -22.41 2.08
N HIS A 236 -3.44 -21.46 1.90
CA HIS A 236 -3.49 -20.25 2.69
C HIS A 236 -4.46 -20.41 3.88
N PRO A 237 -4.19 -19.83 5.08
CA PRO A 237 -5.09 -19.91 6.23
C PRO A 237 -6.52 -19.42 5.96
N PHE A 238 -6.72 -18.53 4.99
CA PHE A 238 -8.04 -18.00 4.64
C PHE A 238 -9.02 -19.06 4.12
N VAL A 239 -8.53 -20.22 3.65
CA VAL A 239 -9.43 -21.35 3.29
C VAL A 239 -10.31 -21.79 4.46
N GLU A 240 -9.86 -21.62 5.71
CA GLU A 240 -10.67 -21.96 6.89
C GLU A 240 -11.92 -21.08 6.99
N VAL A 241 -11.81 -19.80 6.65
CA VAL A 241 -12.95 -18.90 6.58
C VAL A 241 -13.86 -19.28 5.42
N GLY A 242 -13.27 -19.57 4.24
CA GLY A 242 -14.02 -20.06 3.08
C GLY A 242 -14.84 -21.32 3.39
N ARG A 243 -14.20 -22.35 3.96
CA ARG A 243 -14.86 -23.61 4.34
C ARG A 243 -15.97 -23.40 5.38
N ARG A 244 -15.78 -22.49 6.31
CA ARG A 244 -16.77 -22.22 7.37
C ARG A 244 -18.02 -21.50 6.87
N HIS A 245 -17.88 -20.62 5.87
CA HIS A 245 -18.94 -19.68 5.49
C HIS A 245 -19.49 -19.88 4.06
N ILE A 246 -18.83 -20.68 3.22
CA ILE A 246 -19.22 -20.91 1.83
C ILE A 246 -19.58 -22.38 1.65
N PRO A 247 -20.89 -22.73 1.50
CA PRO A 247 -21.30 -24.09 1.22
C PRO A 247 -20.65 -24.61 -0.08
N GLY A 248 -20.08 -25.82 -0.02
CA GLY A 248 -19.41 -26.42 -1.19
C GLY A 248 -18.15 -25.69 -1.63
N PHE A 249 -17.44 -25.06 -0.70
CA PHE A 249 -16.20 -24.34 -0.99
C PHE A 249 -15.22 -25.23 -1.80
N PRO A 250 -14.75 -24.79 -2.99
CA PRO A 250 -14.15 -25.68 -3.98
C PRO A 250 -12.68 -26.05 -3.72
N VAL A 251 -12.01 -25.41 -2.74
CA VAL A 251 -10.57 -25.64 -2.50
C VAL A 251 -10.38 -26.97 -1.77
N PRO A 252 -9.64 -27.93 -2.35
CA PRO A 252 -9.37 -29.22 -1.72
C PRO A 252 -8.55 -29.08 -0.43
N THR A 253 -8.64 -30.06 0.45
CA THR A 253 -7.73 -30.16 1.59
C THR A 253 -6.36 -30.64 1.13
N VAL A 254 -5.34 -30.48 1.98
CA VAL A 254 -3.99 -31.04 1.72
C VAL A 254 -4.08 -32.56 1.61
N GLU A 255 -4.93 -33.21 2.42
CA GLU A 255 -5.17 -34.65 2.38
C GLU A 255 -5.81 -35.08 1.07
N ASP A 256 -6.86 -34.38 0.59
CA ASP A 256 -7.49 -34.66 -0.70
C ASP A 256 -6.49 -34.61 -1.86
N MET A 257 -5.61 -33.61 -1.86
CA MET A 257 -4.57 -33.47 -2.90
C MET A 257 -3.54 -34.61 -2.84
N LEU A 258 -3.15 -35.01 -1.64
CA LEU A 258 -2.20 -36.11 -1.44
C LEU A 258 -2.79 -37.43 -1.91
N LEU A 259 -4.05 -37.73 -1.51
CA LEU A 259 -4.73 -38.98 -1.86
C LEU A 259 -5.13 -39.05 -3.33
N ALA A 260 -5.35 -37.92 -3.99
CA ALA A 260 -5.64 -37.84 -5.42
C ALA A 260 -4.38 -37.91 -6.31
N ALA A 261 -3.18 -37.96 -5.72
CA ALA A 261 -1.94 -38.05 -6.49
C ALA A 261 -1.90 -39.40 -7.28
N PRO A 262 -1.54 -39.38 -8.59
CA PRO A 262 -1.62 -40.55 -9.47
C PRO A 262 -0.38 -41.46 -9.30
N PHE A 263 -0.01 -41.76 -8.06
CA PHE A 263 1.11 -42.64 -7.74
C PHE A 263 0.63 -43.80 -6.89
N ASP A 264 1.12 -45.01 -7.20
CA ASP A 264 0.88 -46.17 -6.37
C ASP A 264 1.63 -46.00 -5.02
N SER A 265 0.96 -46.33 -3.92
CA SER A 265 1.52 -46.27 -2.56
C SER A 265 2.47 -47.41 -2.29
#